data_36ef3427fbce7d58a15a43d9e5214653
#
_entry.id   36ef3427fbce7d58a15a43d9e5214653
#
_cell.length_a   1.000
_cell.length_b   1.000
_cell.length_c   1.000
_cell.angle_alpha   90.00
_cell.angle_beta   90.00
_cell.angle_gamma   90.00
#
_symmetry.space_group_name_H-M   'P 1'
#
loop_
_entity.id
_entity.type
_entity.pdbx_description
1 polymer ?
#
loop_
_entity_poly.entity_id
_entity_poly.type
_entity_poly.pdbx_seq_one_letter_code
_entity_poly.pdbx_strand_id
1 'polypeptide(L)'
;PAGGNTSDFVASGTLPNGKPVILKANGQVEVVAETAGSTSVSQTIPAGSETTFATYTIVETKLTFVSATGNKGVIAYANADSSERGKLVVVTINGTSLSFGTPVAFESATGLEDIQVAYTGQELYFAIAYKVNSSSGQGRIKIGLVSGTTVSFGSASTFNSSSTNGISLAFNPKNSNVG
;
A
#
# COMPACT_ATOMS: atom_id res chain seq x y z
N PRO A 1 9.58 -55.17 -37.51
CA PRO A 1 10.46 -54.41 -36.63
C PRO A 1 10.65 -53.03 -37.26
N ALA A 2 10.16 -52.01 -36.60
CA ALA A 2 10.36 -50.63 -37.01
C ALA A 2 11.87 -50.34 -36.78
N GLY A 3 12.66 -50.24 -37.86
CA GLY A 3 14.01 -49.75 -37.81
C GLY A 3 13.94 -48.27 -37.40
N GLY A 4 14.24 -47.99 -36.16
CA GLY A 4 14.42 -46.62 -35.71
C GLY A 4 15.63 -46.03 -36.43
N ASN A 5 15.52 -44.88 -37.05
CA ASN A 5 16.65 -44.11 -37.55
C ASN A 5 17.52 -43.74 -36.35
N THR A 6 18.62 -44.46 -36.20
CA THR A 6 19.68 -44.08 -35.23
C THR A 6 20.73 -43.25 -35.94
N SER A 7 21.13 -42.16 -35.37
CA SER A 7 22.24 -41.34 -35.79
C SER A 7 23.27 -41.30 -34.69
N ASP A 8 24.53 -41.58 -35.05
CA ASP A 8 25.65 -41.51 -34.12
C ASP A 8 26.20 -40.09 -34.06
N PHE A 9 26.38 -39.57 -32.85
CA PHE A 9 26.96 -38.26 -32.59
C PHE A 9 28.19 -38.39 -31.69
N VAL A 10 29.15 -37.53 -31.89
CA VAL A 10 30.34 -37.47 -31.03
C VAL A 10 30.02 -36.66 -29.75
N ALA A 11 30.26 -37.25 -28.59
CA ALA A 11 30.10 -36.56 -27.35
C ALA A 11 31.16 -35.46 -27.11
N SER A 12 30.74 -34.29 -26.70
CA SER A 12 31.64 -33.24 -26.21
C SER A 12 31.68 -33.34 -24.68
N GLY A 13 32.49 -34.29 -24.17
CA GLY A 13 32.60 -34.61 -22.74
C GLY A 13 31.77 -35.83 -22.32
N THR A 14 31.55 -36.01 -21.00
CA THR A 14 30.79 -37.12 -20.43
C THR A 14 29.28 -36.88 -20.58
N LEU A 15 28.57 -37.84 -21.13
CA LEU A 15 27.09 -37.83 -21.25
C LEU A 15 26.47 -38.76 -20.21
N PRO A 16 26.02 -38.25 -19.04
CA PRO A 16 25.34 -39.07 -18.07
C PRO A 16 23.98 -39.55 -18.60
N ASN A 17 23.61 -40.79 -18.24
CA ASN A 17 22.33 -41.34 -18.68
C ASN A 17 21.13 -40.52 -18.13
N GLY A 18 20.14 -40.30 -18.98
CA GLY A 18 18.92 -39.58 -18.61
C GLY A 18 19.02 -38.06 -18.54
N LYS A 19 20.15 -37.47 -18.93
CA LYS A 19 20.28 -36.01 -19.03
C LYS A 19 19.94 -35.52 -20.45
N PRO A 20 19.23 -34.40 -20.62
CA PRO A 20 18.99 -33.79 -21.94
C PRO A 20 20.32 -33.31 -22.55
N VAL A 21 20.44 -33.45 -23.87
CA VAL A 21 21.59 -33.01 -24.61
C VAL A 21 21.17 -32.07 -25.73
N ILE A 22 22.09 -31.19 -26.15
CA ILE A 22 21.94 -30.31 -27.31
C ILE A 22 22.96 -30.71 -28.39
N LEU A 23 22.53 -30.59 -29.65
CA LEU A 23 23.41 -30.72 -30.80
C LEU A 23 24.04 -29.37 -31.07
N LYS A 24 25.37 -29.33 -31.06
CA LYS A 24 26.14 -28.14 -31.39
C LYS A 24 26.30 -27.97 -32.91
N ALA A 25 26.62 -26.77 -33.35
CA ALA A 25 26.86 -26.47 -34.76
C ALA A 25 28.06 -27.23 -35.36
N ASN A 26 28.96 -27.73 -34.54
CA ASN A 26 30.09 -28.56 -34.95
C ASN A 26 29.76 -30.06 -35.06
N GLY A 27 28.48 -30.45 -34.90
CA GLY A 27 28.03 -31.83 -34.96
C GLY A 27 28.22 -32.66 -33.68
N GLN A 28 28.76 -32.08 -32.63
CA GLN A 28 28.90 -32.76 -31.33
C GLN A 28 27.66 -32.58 -30.44
N VAL A 29 27.41 -33.53 -29.54
CA VAL A 29 26.40 -33.42 -28.52
C VAL A 29 27.01 -33.11 -27.15
N GLU A 30 26.36 -32.25 -26.42
CA GLU A 30 26.76 -31.84 -25.08
C GLU A 30 25.55 -31.89 -24.12
N VAL A 31 25.80 -32.26 -22.87
CA VAL A 31 24.77 -32.17 -21.83
C VAL A 31 24.32 -30.72 -21.66
N VAL A 32 23.01 -30.48 -21.67
CA VAL A 32 22.52 -29.17 -21.26
C VAL A 32 22.92 -29.00 -19.79
N ALA A 33 23.90 -28.13 -19.55
CA ALA A 33 24.19 -27.68 -18.21
C ALA A 33 22.91 -26.98 -17.69
N GLU A 34 22.19 -27.61 -16.79
CA GLU A 34 21.23 -26.89 -15.97
C GLU A 34 22.07 -25.87 -15.21
N THR A 35 22.16 -24.66 -15.74
CA THR A 35 22.47 -23.52 -14.89
C THR A 35 21.29 -23.48 -13.94
N ALA A 36 21.45 -24.10 -12.76
CA ALA A 36 20.56 -23.84 -11.66
C ALA A 36 20.59 -22.33 -11.49
N GLY A 37 19.64 -21.68 -12.13
CA GLY A 37 19.31 -20.30 -11.86
C GLY A 37 18.71 -20.27 -10.47
N SER A 38 19.52 -20.56 -9.47
CA SER A 38 19.27 -20.10 -8.12
C SER A 38 19.48 -18.58 -8.15
N THR A 39 18.57 -17.90 -8.79
CA THR A 39 18.29 -16.54 -8.41
C THR A 39 17.53 -16.63 -7.08
N SER A 40 18.24 -16.98 -6.01
CA SER A 40 17.87 -16.48 -4.72
C SER A 40 17.99 -14.96 -4.86
N VAL A 41 16.91 -14.33 -5.27
CA VAL A 41 16.72 -12.90 -5.06
C VAL A 41 16.60 -12.76 -3.54
N SER A 42 17.74 -12.68 -2.89
CA SER A 42 17.82 -12.23 -1.52
C SER A 42 17.46 -10.75 -1.57
N GLN A 43 16.16 -10.47 -1.65
CA GLN A 43 15.66 -9.13 -1.47
C GLN A 43 15.81 -8.80 0.02
N THR A 44 17.00 -8.36 0.40
CA THR A 44 17.21 -7.76 1.69
C THR A 44 16.47 -6.42 1.63
N ILE A 45 15.27 -6.38 2.19
CA ILE A 45 14.59 -5.10 2.44
C ILE A 45 15.36 -4.48 3.62
N PRO A 46 16.14 -3.41 3.40
CA PRO A 46 16.82 -2.75 4.51
C PRO A 46 15.74 -2.30 5.49
N ALA A 47 15.85 -2.67 6.76
CA ALA A 47 14.96 -2.14 7.78
C ALA A 47 15.17 -0.63 7.86
N GLY A 48 14.11 0.14 7.59
CA GLY A 48 14.10 1.58 7.82
C GLY A 48 14.19 1.89 9.31
N SER A 49 14.65 3.09 9.65
CA SER A 49 14.61 3.57 11.03
C SER A 49 13.16 3.89 11.44
N GLU A 50 12.82 3.57 12.67
CA GLU A 50 11.54 4.02 13.25
C GLU A 50 11.48 5.54 13.30
N THR A 51 10.34 6.12 12.95
CA THR A 51 10.10 7.55 12.97
C THR A 51 8.77 7.84 13.62
N THR A 52 8.78 8.70 14.63
CA THR A 52 7.59 9.08 15.40
C THR A 52 6.91 10.29 14.77
N PHE A 53 5.60 10.23 14.51
CA PHE A 53 4.80 11.35 13.99
C PHE A 53 4.01 12.09 15.07
N ALA A 54 3.88 11.52 16.26
CA ALA A 54 3.18 12.12 17.39
C ALA A 54 3.89 11.73 18.69
N THR A 55 3.94 12.66 19.64
CA THR A 55 4.55 12.48 20.97
C THR A 55 3.51 12.42 22.08
N TYR A 56 2.24 12.33 21.74
CA TYR A 56 1.08 12.26 22.63
C TYR A 56 0.28 10.99 22.37
N THR A 57 -0.64 10.66 23.27
CA THR A 57 -1.47 9.47 23.15
C THR A 57 -2.43 9.59 21.96
N ILE A 58 -2.41 8.61 21.08
CA ILE A 58 -3.30 8.53 19.94
C ILE A 58 -4.17 7.27 20.04
N VAL A 59 -5.40 7.39 19.56
CA VAL A 59 -6.38 6.31 19.43
C VAL A 59 -7.00 6.34 18.04
N GLU A 60 -7.65 5.26 17.63
CA GLU A 60 -8.36 5.17 16.35
C GLU A 60 -7.50 5.53 15.12
N THR A 61 -6.33 4.90 14.98
CA THR A 61 -5.41 5.20 13.87
C THR A 61 -5.79 4.46 12.60
N LYS A 62 -5.87 5.18 11.48
CA LYS A 62 -6.07 4.63 10.13
C LYS A 62 -5.12 5.25 9.13
N LEU A 63 -4.62 4.43 8.20
CA LEU A 63 -3.72 4.85 7.13
C LEU A 63 -4.29 4.46 5.77
N THR A 64 -4.14 5.33 4.78
CA THR A 64 -4.32 5.01 3.37
C THR A 64 -3.28 5.71 2.51
N PHE A 65 -2.91 5.10 1.39
CA PHE A 65 -2.12 5.77 0.36
C PHE A 65 -3.03 6.65 -0.50
N VAL A 66 -2.51 7.78 -0.94
CA VAL A 66 -3.26 8.79 -1.72
C VAL A 66 -2.57 9.14 -3.04
N SER A 67 -1.47 8.45 -3.34
CA SER A 67 -0.71 8.61 -4.57
C SER A 67 -0.65 7.28 -5.32
N ALA A 68 -0.85 7.33 -6.64
CA ALA A 68 -0.72 6.16 -7.52
C ALA A 68 0.70 5.56 -7.51
N THR A 69 1.73 6.36 -7.21
CA THR A 69 3.12 5.91 -7.04
C THR A 69 3.37 5.26 -5.68
N GLY A 70 2.41 5.31 -4.75
CA GLY A 70 2.50 4.73 -3.41
C GLY A 70 3.48 5.44 -2.47
N ASN A 71 4.00 6.62 -2.84
CA ASN A 71 4.98 7.34 -2.05
C ASN A 71 4.39 8.37 -1.09
N LYS A 72 3.09 8.63 -1.15
CA LYS A 72 2.36 9.50 -0.22
C LYS A 72 1.16 8.79 0.38
N GLY A 73 1.01 8.94 1.68
CA GLY A 73 -0.14 8.47 2.43
C GLY A 73 -0.62 9.50 3.44
N VAL A 74 -1.72 9.20 4.07
CA VAL A 74 -2.29 9.98 5.17
C VAL A 74 -2.58 9.06 6.35
N ILE A 75 -2.27 9.51 7.55
CA ILE A 75 -2.58 8.84 8.81
C ILE A 75 -3.60 9.69 9.55
N ALA A 76 -4.82 9.20 9.68
CA ALA A 76 -5.87 9.83 10.47
C ALA A 76 -5.95 9.18 11.85
N TYR A 77 -6.17 9.96 12.88
CA TYR A 77 -6.22 9.49 14.26
C TYR A 77 -7.00 10.43 15.17
N ALA A 78 -7.45 9.95 16.31
CA ALA A 78 -7.95 10.77 17.40
C ALA A 78 -6.85 11.02 18.43
N ASN A 79 -6.68 12.27 18.84
CA ASN A 79 -5.72 12.67 19.88
C ASN A 79 -6.39 12.62 21.26
N ALA A 80 -6.05 11.61 22.05
CA ALA A 80 -6.62 11.39 23.39
C ALA A 80 -6.31 12.55 24.36
N ASP A 81 -5.12 13.16 24.27
CA ASP A 81 -4.72 14.27 25.13
C ASP A 81 -5.51 15.57 24.86
N SER A 82 -6.19 15.64 23.70
CA SER A 82 -7.03 16.76 23.31
C SER A 82 -8.52 16.36 23.25
N SER A 83 -8.97 15.52 24.15
CA SER A 83 -10.34 15.02 24.22
C SER A 83 -10.80 14.31 22.92
N GLU A 84 -9.90 13.49 22.36
CA GLU A 84 -10.14 12.67 21.17
C GLU A 84 -10.54 13.47 19.92
N ARG A 85 -9.91 14.63 19.72
CA ARG A 85 -10.11 15.41 18.51
C ARG A 85 -9.43 14.79 17.31
N GLY A 86 -10.06 14.89 16.15
CA GLY A 86 -9.56 14.30 14.91
C GLY A 86 -8.40 15.06 14.30
N LYS A 87 -7.28 14.38 14.10
CA LYS A 87 -6.09 14.89 13.42
C LYS A 87 -5.67 13.98 12.30
N LEU A 88 -4.97 14.54 11.34
CA LEU A 88 -4.39 13.83 10.21
C LEU A 88 -2.99 14.36 9.93
N VAL A 89 -2.08 13.45 9.57
CA VAL A 89 -0.72 13.79 9.13
C VAL A 89 -0.43 13.15 7.78
N VAL A 90 0.28 13.87 6.91
CA VAL A 90 0.80 13.33 5.64
C VAL A 90 2.07 12.56 5.93
N VAL A 91 2.19 11.36 5.40
CA VAL A 91 3.43 10.57 5.38
C VAL A 91 3.98 10.54 3.95
N THR A 92 5.27 10.76 3.82
CA THR A 92 6.00 10.61 2.55
C THR A 92 7.04 9.51 2.71
N ILE A 93 7.06 8.59 1.73
CA ILE A 93 7.98 7.47 1.68
C ILE A 93 9.06 7.76 0.63
N ASN A 94 10.32 7.66 1.02
CA ASN A 94 11.46 7.77 0.11
C ASN A 94 12.42 6.60 0.36
N GLY A 95 12.29 5.58 -0.48
CA GLY A 95 13.00 4.30 -0.26
C GLY A 95 12.55 3.66 1.06
N THR A 96 13.47 3.58 2.02
CA THR A 96 13.21 3.05 3.38
C THR A 96 13.00 4.15 4.43
N SER A 97 13.01 5.42 4.02
CA SER A 97 12.85 6.56 4.91
C SER A 97 11.42 7.08 4.92
N LEU A 98 10.92 7.42 6.10
CA LEU A 98 9.63 8.06 6.31
C LEU A 98 9.83 9.51 6.76
N SER A 99 9.02 10.40 6.23
CA SER A 99 8.92 11.78 6.73
C SER A 99 7.45 12.15 6.91
N PHE A 100 7.17 12.99 7.92
CA PHE A 100 5.82 13.40 8.27
C PHE A 100 5.67 14.91 8.12
N GLY A 101 4.49 15.31 7.66
CA GLY A 101 4.08 16.71 7.65
C GLY A 101 3.64 17.17 9.04
N THR A 102 3.15 18.42 9.11
CA THR A 102 2.52 18.92 10.33
C THR A 102 1.11 18.37 10.46
N PRO A 103 0.72 17.82 11.62
CA PRO A 103 -0.65 17.35 11.84
C PRO A 103 -1.70 18.46 11.67
N VAL A 104 -2.74 18.20 10.90
CA VAL A 104 -3.85 19.11 10.64
C VAL A 104 -5.13 18.54 11.28
N ALA A 105 -5.92 19.38 11.96
CA ALA A 105 -7.20 18.95 12.50
C ALA A 105 -8.24 18.80 11.37
N PHE A 106 -8.90 17.64 11.30
CA PHE A 106 -10.06 17.46 10.43
C PHE A 106 -11.40 17.63 11.17
N GLU A 107 -11.38 17.46 12.50
CA GLU A 107 -12.55 17.66 13.35
C GLU A 107 -12.12 18.25 14.70
N SER A 108 -12.84 19.27 15.14
CA SER A 108 -12.62 19.95 16.43
C SER A 108 -13.55 19.45 17.54
N ALA A 109 -14.59 18.73 17.17
CA ALA A 109 -15.48 18.07 18.14
C ALA A 109 -14.72 16.97 18.88
N THR A 110 -15.19 16.61 20.07
CA THR A 110 -14.55 15.64 20.96
C THR A 110 -15.21 14.26 20.86
N GLY A 111 -14.48 13.23 21.30
CA GLY A 111 -14.97 11.86 21.31
C GLY A 111 -15.14 11.31 19.91
N LEU A 112 -14.09 11.36 19.09
CA LEU A 112 -14.11 10.72 17.79
C LEU A 112 -13.87 9.24 17.91
N GLU A 113 -14.70 8.48 17.20
CA GLU A 113 -14.63 7.03 17.09
C GLU A 113 -14.88 6.58 15.65
N ASP A 114 -14.63 5.30 15.37
CA ASP A 114 -14.90 4.66 14.08
C ASP A 114 -14.28 5.42 12.88
N ILE A 115 -13.08 5.98 13.05
CA ILE A 115 -12.40 6.70 11.97
C ILE A 115 -12.07 5.74 10.83
N GLN A 116 -12.46 6.10 9.60
CA GLN A 116 -12.10 5.39 8.38
C GLN A 116 -11.54 6.38 7.37
N VAL A 117 -10.53 5.96 6.63
CA VAL A 117 -9.94 6.77 5.55
C VAL A 117 -9.75 5.90 4.32
N ALA A 118 -10.11 6.43 3.14
CA ALA A 118 -9.97 5.71 1.89
C ALA A 118 -9.52 6.63 0.76
N TYR A 119 -8.69 6.10 -0.12
CA TYR A 119 -8.28 6.76 -1.36
C TYR A 119 -9.45 6.82 -2.33
N THR A 120 -9.70 7.99 -2.93
CA THR A 120 -10.85 8.18 -3.83
C THR A 120 -10.62 7.65 -5.25
N GLY A 121 -9.39 7.24 -5.59
CA GLY A 121 -8.99 6.93 -6.96
C GLY A 121 -8.45 8.15 -7.72
N GLN A 122 -8.66 9.35 -7.22
CA GLN A 122 -8.12 10.60 -7.76
C GLN A 122 -6.84 10.98 -7.01
N GLU A 123 -5.76 11.26 -7.73
CA GLU A 123 -4.44 11.55 -7.16
C GLU A 123 -4.52 12.63 -6.08
N LEU A 124 -3.93 12.33 -4.91
CA LEU A 124 -3.88 13.16 -3.70
C LEU A 124 -5.22 13.42 -3.00
N TYR A 125 -6.35 12.90 -3.50
CA TYR A 125 -7.65 13.01 -2.84
C TYR A 125 -7.96 11.76 -2.02
N PHE A 126 -8.57 11.98 -0.87
CA PHE A 126 -9.08 10.92 0.02
C PHE A 126 -10.38 11.35 0.67
N ALA A 127 -11.15 10.37 1.15
CA ALA A 127 -12.27 10.64 2.03
C ALA A 127 -11.96 10.14 3.44
N ILE A 128 -12.48 10.85 4.43
CA ILE A 128 -12.43 10.45 5.83
C ILE A 128 -13.85 10.45 6.40
N ALA A 129 -14.26 9.31 6.93
CA ALA A 129 -15.54 9.14 7.64
C ALA A 129 -15.28 8.82 9.10
N TYR A 130 -16.11 9.34 9.99
CA TYR A 130 -15.92 9.23 11.43
C TYR A 130 -17.22 9.46 12.21
N LYS A 131 -17.27 8.96 13.43
CA LYS A 131 -18.32 9.21 14.40
C LYS A 131 -17.92 10.32 15.36
N VAL A 132 -18.86 11.17 15.72
CA VAL A 132 -18.67 12.27 16.68
C VAL A 132 -19.59 12.06 17.88
N ASN A 133 -19.06 11.52 18.98
CA ASN A 133 -19.84 11.22 20.18
C ASN A 133 -20.44 12.47 20.85
N SER A 134 -19.68 13.57 20.89
CA SER A 134 -20.18 14.85 21.43
C SER A 134 -21.35 15.45 20.64
N SER A 135 -21.68 14.89 19.48
CA SER A 135 -22.82 15.26 18.63
C SER A 135 -23.80 14.10 18.51
N SER A 136 -24.15 13.46 19.60
CA SER A 136 -25.08 12.33 19.65
C SER A 136 -24.66 11.12 18.81
N GLY A 137 -23.38 10.95 18.59
CA GLY A 137 -22.83 9.85 17.81
C GLY A 137 -23.01 9.99 16.30
N GLN A 138 -23.17 11.20 15.79
CA GLN A 138 -23.36 11.45 14.35
C GLN A 138 -22.25 10.89 13.50
N GLY A 139 -22.62 10.29 12.37
CA GLY A 139 -21.69 9.89 11.30
C GLY A 139 -21.45 11.05 10.32
N ARG A 140 -20.19 11.41 10.14
CA ARG A 140 -19.75 12.49 9.24
C ARG A 140 -18.70 12.01 8.24
N ILE A 141 -18.65 12.70 7.10
CA ILE A 141 -17.65 12.45 6.06
C ILE A 141 -17.09 13.78 5.53
N LYS A 142 -15.81 13.81 5.20
CA LYS A 142 -15.12 14.92 4.52
C LYS A 142 -14.26 14.38 3.38
N ILE A 143 -14.06 15.22 2.37
CA ILE A 143 -13.01 15.00 1.37
C ILE A 143 -11.80 15.84 1.75
N GLY A 144 -10.62 15.23 1.66
CA GLY A 144 -9.33 15.87 1.85
C GLY A 144 -8.51 15.88 0.59
N LEU A 145 -7.69 16.91 0.43
CA LEU A 145 -6.70 17.06 -0.64
C LEU A 145 -5.33 17.28 -0.02
N VAL A 146 -4.37 16.42 -0.37
CA VAL A 146 -2.97 16.57 0.04
C VAL A 146 -2.27 17.57 -0.89
N SER A 147 -1.56 18.54 -0.30
CA SER A 147 -0.71 19.50 -1.02
C SER A 147 0.65 19.55 -0.32
N GLY A 148 1.69 19.04 -0.99
CA GLY A 148 3.01 18.92 -0.37
C GLY A 148 2.98 17.99 0.83
N THR A 149 3.18 18.54 2.04
CA THR A 149 3.17 17.83 3.33
C THR A 149 1.99 18.23 4.23
N THR A 150 1.02 18.98 3.69
CA THR A 150 -0.17 19.43 4.40
C THR A 150 -1.45 18.96 3.72
N VAL A 151 -2.60 19.20 4.37
CA VAL A 151 -3.93 18.81 3.88
C VAL A 151 -4.90 19.97 4.01
N SER A 152 -5.74 20.14 3.00
CA SER A 152 -6.96 20.92 3.07
C SER A 152 -8.19 20.02 3.07
N PHE A 153 -9.27 20.45 3.74
CA PHE A 153 -10.52 19.71 3.83
C PHE A 153 -11.69 20.52 3.28
N GLY A 154 -12.58 19.83 2.57
CA GLY A 154 -13.90 20.36 2.27
C GLY A 154 -14.80 20.40 3.52
N SER A 155 -16.00 20.93 3.36
CA SER A 155 -17.01 20.95 4.42
C SER A 155 -17.40 19.53 4.82
N ALA A 156 -17.73 19.32 6.13
CA ALA A 156 -18.27 18.06 6.59
C ALA A 156 -19.71 17.88 6.10
N SER A 157 -20.02 16.66 5.64
CA SER A 157 -21.39 16.21 5.39
C SER A 157 -21.77 15.19 6.44
N THR A 158 -22.95 15.34 7.04
CA THR A 158 -23.51 14.36 7.97
C THR A 158 -24.31 13.34 7.17
N PHE A 159 -23.88 12.07 7.18
CA PHE A 159 -24.61 10.99 6.52
C PHE A 159 -25.57 10.25 7.46
N ASN A 160 -25.38 10.39 8.77
CA ASN A 160 -26.31 9.92 9.79
C ASN A 160 -26.35 10.92 10.96
N SER A 161 -27.54 11.42 11.29
CA SER A 161 -27.76 12.37 12.39
C SER A 161 -27.98 11.71 13.75
N SER A 162 -28.07 10.39 13.79
CA SER A 162 -28.20 9.57 14.99
C SER A 162 -26.94 8.82 15.31
N SER A 163 -26.93 7.99 16.35
CA SER A 163 -25.80 7.16 16.72
C SER A 163 -25.37 6.26 15.56
N THR A 164 -24.10 6.31 15.23
CA THR A 164 -23.45 5.57 14.15
C THR A 164 -22.46 4.59 14.75
N ASN A 165 -22.42 3.36 14.27
CA ASN A 165 -21.43 2.35 14.68
C ASN A 165 -20.98 1.56 13.47
N GLY A 166 -19.72 1.10 13.47
CA GLY A 166 -19.18 0.22 12.47
C GLY A 166 -19.04 0.88 11.09
N ILE A 167 -18.45 2.06 11.01
CA ILE A 167 -18.22 2.76 9.75
C ILE A 167 -17.22 1.96 8.90
N SER A 168 -17.56 1.78 7.63
CA SER A 168 -16.63 1.26 6.62
C SER A 168 -16.67 2.16 5.39
N LEU A 169 -15.51 2.41 4.79
CA LEU A 169 -15.35 3.31 3.66
C LEU A 169 -14.48 2.68 2.58
N ALA A 170 -14.98 2.62 1.36
CA ALA A 170 -14.24 2.16 0.20
C ALA A 170 -14.67 2.93 -1.05
N PHE A 171 -13.76 3.11 -2.00
CA PHE A 171 -14.02 3.70 -3.30
C PHE A 171 -13.72 2.70 -4.41
N ASN A 172 -14.47 2.79 -5.51
CA ASN A 172 -14.17 2.03 -6.72
C ASN A 172 -13.02 2.73 -7.48
N PRO A 173 -11.83 2.12 -7.60
CA PRO A 173 -10.68 2.76 -8.24
C PRO A 173 -10.85 2.92 -9.77
N LYS A 174 -11.88 2.32 -10.38
CA LYS A 174 -12.12 2.37 -11.84
C LYS A 174 -12.91 3.59 -12.30
N ASN A 175 -13.50 4.38 -11.41
CA ASN A 175 -14.28 5.57 -11.77
C ASN A 175 -13.52 6.86 -11.47
N SER A 176 -12.36 7.04 -12.08
CA SER A 176 -11.67 8.34 -12.09
C SER A 176 -12.31 9.37 -13.03
N ASN A 177 -13.47 9.07 -13.64
CA ASN A 177 -14.19 9.94 -14.55
C ASN A 177 -15.66 10.07 -14.10
N VAL A 178 -15.89 10.78 -13.00
CA VAL A 178 -17.16 11.48 -12.79
C VAL A 178 -16.79 12.95 -12.69
N GLY A 179 -16.68 13.58 -13.86
CA GLY A 179 -16.65 15.02 -14.00
C GLY A 179 -18.06 15.57 -13.94
#